data_4f08eae436435cb67c761361b684baba
#
_entry.id   4f08eae436435cb67c761361b684baba
#
_cell.length_a   1.000
_cell.length_b   1.000
_cell.length_c   1.000
_cell.angle_alpha   90.00
_cell.angle_beta   90.00
_cell.angle_gamma   90.00
#
_symmetry.space_group_name_H-M   'P 1'
#
loop_
_entity.id
_entity.type
_entity.pdbx_description
1 polymer ?
#
loop_
_entity_poly.entity_id
_entity_poly.type
_entity_poly.pdbx_seq_one_letter_code
_entity_poly.pdbx_strand_id
1 'polypeptide(L)'
;MFSAGDRVKISDDFFWAKGATGVIAQPPNEVTTISGSWDRDLTRQESSALGTHTVYWVWFDQPQHDADGDGPYRGGSIWESALTPSSTEPD
;
A
#
# COMPACT_ATOMS: atom_id res chain seq x y z
N MET A 1 -12.82 -3.22 2.54
CA MET A 1 -12.52 -2.28 1.45
C MET A 1 -12.15 -0.92 2.02
N PHE A 2 -11.15 -0.27 1.46
CA PHE A 2 -10.65 0.99 1.97
C PHE A 2 -10.96 2.13 1.02
N SER A 3 -10.95 3.34 1.54
CA SER A 3 -11.19 4.56 0.76
C SER A 3 -10.01 5.52 0.93
N ALA A 4 -9.90 6.47 0.03
CA ALA A 4 -8.87 7.50 0.14
C ALA A 4 -8.98 8.21 1.48
N GLY A 5 -7.85 8.37 2.14
CA GLY A 5 -7.79 8.99 3.47
C GLY A 5 -7.89 8.01 4.62
N ASP A 6 -8.23 6.76 4.35
CA ASP A 6 -8.29 5.76 5.43
C ASP A 6 -6.89 5.46 5.94
N ARG A 7 -6.77 5.41 7.24
CA ARG A 7 -5.51 5.03 7.86
C ARG A 7 -5.44 3.53 7.99
N VAL A 8 -4.28 2.98 7.66
CA VAL A 8 -4.08 1.53 7.64
C VAL A 8 -2.74 1.18 8.25
N LYS A 9 -2.63 -0.08 8.66
CA LYS A 9 -1.38 -0.67 9.12
C LYS A 9 -1.09 -1.90 8.28
N ILE A 10 0.18 -2.07 7.92
CA ILE A 10 0.64 -3.18 7.11
C ILE A 10 0.97 -4.35 8.04
N SER A 11 0.50 -5.53 7.66
CA SER A 11 0.73 -6.76 8.43
C SER A 11 2.21 -7.05 8.58
N ASP A 12 2.59 -7.59 9.73
CA ASP A 12 3.95 -8.05 9.98
C ASP A 12 4.29 -9.26 9.11
N ASP A 13 3.28 -9.90 8.52
CA ASP A 13 3.48 -11.04 7.64
C ASP A 13 3.72 -10.64 6.18
N PHE A 14 3.56 -9.37 5.85
CA PHE A 14 3.81 -8.91 4.49
C PHE A 14 5.32 -8.93 4.23
N PHE A 15 5.70 -8.98 2.95
CA PHE A 15 7.11 -9.18 2.60
C PHE A 15 7.95 -7.90 2.69
N TRP A 16 7.33 -6.74 2.87
CA TRP A 16 8.05 -5.49 3.09
C TRP A 16 7.17 -4.49 3.83
N ALA A 17 7.78 -3.42 4.31
CA ALA A 17 7.08 -2.36 5.07
C ALA A 17 6.29 -2.90 6.24
N LYS A 18 6.77 -3.97 6.86
CA LYS A 18 6.08 -4.67 7.93
C LYS A 18 5.79 -3.74 9.11
N GLY A 19 4.55 -3.74 9.55
CA GLY A 19 4.15 -2.93 10.71
C GLY A 19 4.05 -1.44 10.44
N ALA A 20 4.34 -1.00 9.22
CA ALA A 20 4.25 0.42 8.89
C ALA A 20 2.79 0.87 8.88
N THR A 21 2.60 2.15 9.17
CA THR A 21 1.28 2.78 9.07
C THR A 21 1.30 3.82 7.97
N GLY A 22 0.14 4.11 7.45
CA GLY A 22 0.01 5.09 6.39
C GLY A 22 -1.42 5.37 6.03
N VAL A 23 -1.61 6.01 4.88
CA VAL A 23 -2.91 6.46 4.41
C VAL A 23 -3.13 5.94 2.99
N ILE A 24 -4.32 5.48 2.72
CA ILE A 24 -4.73 5.11 1.36
C ILE A 24 -4.90 6.40 0.56
N ALA A 25 -4.26 6.48 -0.61
CA ALA A 25 -4.39 7.64 -1.48
C ALA A 25 -4.00 7.26 -2.91
N GLN A 26 -4.16 8.20 -3.83
CA GLN A 26 -3.76 7.97 -5.22
C GLN A 26 -2.26 7.79 -5.32
N PRO A 27 -1.80 6.83 -6.13
CA PRO A 27 -0.37 6.72 -6.41
C PRO A 27 0.11 7.92 -7.23
N PRO A 28 1.41 8.22 -7.20
CA PRO A 28 1.94 9.29 -8.02
C PRO A 28 1.86 8.94 -9.51
N ASN A 29 1.87 9.95 -10.36
CA ASN A 29 1.71 9.77 -11.81
C ASN A 29 2.75 8.82 -12.40
N GLU A 30 3.97 8.84 -11.91
CA GLU A 30 5.02 7.95 -12.40
C GLU A 30 4.63 6.49 -12.21
N VAL A 31 4.01 6.19 -11.09
CA VAL A 31 3.58 4.82 -10.77
C VAL A 31 2.45 4.40 -11.68
N THR A 32 1.47 5.24 -11.89
CA THR A 32 0.33 4.90 -12.76
C THR A 32 0.77 4.73 -14.21
N THR A 33 1.76 5.47 -14.64
CA THR A 33 2.30 5.36 -16.00
C THR A 33 3.06 4.06 -16.19
N ILE A 34 3.83 3.64 -15.20
CA ILE A 34 4.68 2.44 -15.30
C ILE A 34 3.90 1.18 -15.01
N SER A 35 3.08 1.19 -13.98
CA SER A 35 2.42 -0.01 -13.46
C SER A 35 1.09 -0.32 -14.12
N GLY A 36 0.68 0.49 -15.10
CA GLY A 36 -0.63 0.34 -15.72
C GLY A 36 -1.69 1.13 -14.98
N SER A 37 -2.93 0.86 -15.32
CA SER A 37 -4.03 1.67 -14.79
C SER A 37 -4.43 1.24 -13.39
N TRP A 38 -4.71 2.25 -12.59
CA TRP A 38 -5.37 2.11 -11.31
C TRP A 38 -6.81 2.56 -11.51
N ASP A 39 -7.74 1.88 -10.89
CA ASP A 39 -9.13 2.25 -11.03
C ASP A 39 -9.50 3.43 -10.12
N ARG A 40 -10.76 3.84 -10.22
CA ARG A 40 -11.24 5.00 -9.47
C ARG A 40 -11.21 4.81 -7.97
N ASP A 41 -11.25 3.56 -7.53
CA ASP A 41 -11.28 3.23 -6.12
C ASP A 41 -9.88 3.12 -5.54
N LEU A 42 -8.89 3.56 -6.31
CA LEU A 42 -7.50 3.57 -5.90
C LEU A 42 -6.96 2.16 -5.74
N THR A 43 -7.51 1.23 -6.50
CA THR A 43 -7.09 -0.16 -6.45
C THR A 43 -6.57 -0.63 -7.80
N ARG A 44 -5.81 -1.70 -7.77
CA ARG A 44 -5.31 -2.38 -8.93
C ARG A 44 -5.37 -3.87 -8.66
N GLN A 45 -5.64 -4.66 -9.68
CA GLN A 45 -5.60 -6.11 -9.54
C GLN A 45 -4.22 -6.62 -9.92
N GLU A 46 -3.70 -7.49 -9.10
CA GLU A 46 -2.38 -8.07 -9.31
C GLU A 46 -2.47 -9.58 -9.22
N SER A 47 -2.00 -10.28 -10.24
CA SER A 47 -2.01 -11.74 -10.28
C SER A 47 -0.70 -12.29 -9.76
N SER A 48 -0.80 -13.36 -8.99
CA SER A 48 0.36 -14.07 -8.49
C SER A 48 0.07 -15.56 -8.51
N ALA A 49 1.06 -16.37 -8.13
CA ALA A 49 0.87 -17.82 -8.02
C ALA A 49 -0.20 -18.18 -6.99
N LEU A 50 -0.52 -17.27 -6.08
CA LEU A 50 -1.54 -17.49 -5.05
C LEU A 50 -2.92 -16.98 -5.43
N GLY A 51 -3.06 -16.43 -6.63
CA GLY A 51 -4.33 -15.91 -7.11
C GLY A 51 -4.27 -14.42 -7.43
N THR A 52 -5.43 -13.79 -7.48
CA THR A 52 -5.54 -12.36 -7.76
C THR A 52 -5.70 -11.58 -6.46
N HIS A 53 -4.94 -10.53 -6.32
CA HIS A 53 -4.96 -9.67 -5.14
C HIS A 53 -5.42 -8.27 -5.51
N THR A 54 -6.25 -7.69 -4.68
CA THR A 54 -6.57 -6.27 -4.77
C THR A 54 -5.45 -5.50 -4.06
N VAL A 55 -4.93 -4.49 -4.73
CA VAL A 55 -3.78 -3.73 -4.26
C VAL A 55 -4.19 -2.28 -4.08
N TYR A 56 -3.80 -1.70 -2.96
CA TYR A 56 -3.98 -0.28 -2.70
C TYR A 56 -2.62 0.40 -2.68
N TRP A 57 -2.61 1.69 -3.02
CA TRP A 57 -1.44 2.52 -2.79
C TRP A 57 -1.53 3.11 -1.39
N VAL A 58 -0.46 2.95 -0.63
CA VAL A 58 -0.37 3.46 0.74
C VAL A 58 0.76 4.47 0.80
N TRP A 59 0.45 5.67 1.26
CA TRP A 59 1.47 6.66 1.57
C TRP A 59 1.88 6.46 3.03
N PHE A 60 3.14 6.09 3.25
CA PHE A 60 3.65 5.73 4.58
C PHE A 60 3.84 6.97 5.45
N ASP A 61 3.58 6.81 6.74
CA ASP A 61 3.88 7.87 7.72
C ASP A 61 5.40 8.09 7.86
N GLN A 62 6.15 7.01 7.74
CA GLN A 62 7.61 7.01 7.78
C GLN A 62 8.12 6.29 6.54
N PRO A 63 9.16 6.81 5.86
CA PRO A 63 9.70 6.12 4.70
C PRO A 63 10.13 4.69 5.04
N GLN A 64 9.93 3.78 4.09
CA GLN A 64 10.21 2.35 4.27
C GLN A 64 11.19 1.85 3.22
N HIS A 65 11.97 0.86 3.58
CA HIS A 65 12.84 0.16 2.64
C HIS A 65 12.18 -1.17 2.25
N ASP A 66 12.42 -1.62 1.02
CA ASP A 66 11.87 -2.89 0.57
C ASP A 66 12.71 -4.06 1.08
N ALA A 67 12.35 -5.28 0.66
CA ALA A 67 13.02 -6.48 1.12
C ALA A 67 14.49 -6.54 0.72
N ASP A 68 14.87 -5.83 -0.33
CA ASP A 68 16.24 -5.77 -0.81
C ASP A 68 17.04 -4.61 -0.19
N GLY A 69 16.39 -3.81 0.64
CA GLY A 69 17.01 -2.66 1.25
C GLY A 69 16.98 -1.41 0.40
N ASP A 70 16.31 -1.46 -0.75
CA ASP A 70 16.16 -0.28 -1.61
C ASP A 70 15.17 0.71 -0.99
N GLY A 71 15.35 1.94 -1.34
CA GLY A 71 14.51 3.02 -0.84
C GLY A 71 15.37 4.14 -0.28
N PRO A 72 14.83 4.95 0.62
CA PRO A 72 13.51 4.81 1.24
C PRO A 72 12.37 5.20 0.32
N TYR A 73 11.27 4.49 0.44
CA TYR A 73 10.04 4.77 -0.32
C TYR A 73 9.03 5.47 0.58
N ARG A 74 8.37 6.47 0.05
CA ARG A 74 7.34 7.19 0.77
C ARG A 74 5.98 6.53 0.67
N GLY A 75 5.82 5.63 -0.28
CA GLY A 75 4.59 4.91 -0.49
C GLY A 75 4.83 3.65 -1.28
N GLY A 76 3.84 2.80 -1.35
CA GLY A 76 3.96 1.56 -2.10
C GLY A 76 2.63 0.86 -2.30
N SER A 77 2.69 -0.15 -3.15
CA SER A 77 1.55 -1.01 -3.47
C SER A 77 1.47 -2.11 -2.43
N ILE A 78 0.36 -2.17 -1.72
CA ILE A 78 0.17 -3.14 -0.64
C ILE A 78 -1.10 -3.94 -0.91
N TRP A 79 -1.04 -5.26 -0.76
CA TRP A 79 -2.21 -6.12 -0.91
C TRP A 79 -3.25 -5.79 0.15
N GLU A 80 -4.51 -5.75 -0.26
CA GLU A 80 -5.61 -5.50 0.67
C GLU A 80 -5.57 -6.46 1.85
N SER A 81 -5.25 -7.72 1.59
CA SER A 81 -5.20 -8.73 2.64
C SER A 81 -4.11 -8.47 3.69
N ALA A 82 -3.16 -7.61 3.37
CA ALA A 82 -2.10 -7.24 4.31
C ALA A 82 -2.39 -5.94 5.05
N LEU A 83 -3.55 -5.36 4.81
CA LEU A 83 -3.93 -4.08 5.41
C LEU A 83 -4.99 -4.27 6.46
N THR A 84 -4.83 -3.58 7.59
CA THR A 84 -5.86 -3.50 8.61
C THR A 84 -6.13 -2.04 8.90
N PRO A 85 -7.37 -1.69 9.27
CA PRO A 85 -7.65 -0.32 9.68
C PRO A 85 -6.76 0.05 10.85
N SER A 86 -6.16 1.23 10.78
CA SER A 86 -5.38 1.75 11.90
C SER A 86 -6.29 2.68 12.69
N SER A 87 -6.60 2.27 13.89
CA SER A 87 -7.41 3.09 14.77
C SER A 87 -6.58 4.05 15.60
N THR A 88 -5.27 4.07 15.33
CA THR A 88 -4.38 4.95 16.06
C THR A 88 -4.64 6.37 15.62
N GLU A 89 -5.45 7.04 16.36
CA GLU A 89 -5.67 8.44 16.12
C GLU A 89 -4.46 9.20 16.63
N PRO A 90 -3.91 10.10 15.83
CA PRO A 90 -2.89 11.00 16.34
C PRO A 90 -3.59 12.03 17.19
N ASP A 91 -3.72 11.75 18.38
CA ASP A 91 -4.39 12.69 19.29
C ASP A 91 -3.44 13.78 19.72
#